data_b485c194f922ce616c49fea5b158c59d
#
_entry.id   b485c194f922ce616c49fea5b158c59d
#
_cell.length_a   1.000
_cell.length_b   1.000
_cell.length_c   1.000
_cell.angle_alpha   90.00
_cell.angle_beta   90.00
_cell.angle_gamma   90.00
#
_symmetry.space_group_name_H-M   'P 1'
#
loop_
_entity.id
_entity.type
_entity.pdbx_description
1 polymer ?
#
loop_
_entity_poly.entity_id
_entity_poly.type
_entity_poly.pdbx_seq_one_letter_code
_entity_poly.pdbx_strand_id
1 'polypeptide(L)'
;VNSYTMALSNEVKPFGITVCAVMPGDIKTGFTAARQKSIVGDDIYGGRITRSVAGMEKDEQTGMDPAKAGAFIASVALKNSRKPLYTIGIAYKGAVFLTKVLPARWLNALIGQIYAK
;
A
#
# COMPACT_ATOMS: atom_id res chain seq x y z
N VAL A 1 2.66 -8.05 7.26
CA VAL A 1 3.96 -7.36 7.28
C VAL A 1 4.04 -6.38 8.45
N ASN A 2 3.13 -5.40 8.62
CA ASN A 2 3.23 -4.36 9.64
C ASN A 2 3.30 -4.91 11.08
N SER A 3 2.45 -5.88 11.44
CA SER A 3 2.46 -6.51 12.76
C SER A 3 3.78 -7.25 13.02
N TYR A 4 4.30 -7.95 12.01
CA TYR A 4 5.60 -8.59 12.08
C TYR A 4 6.73 -7.58 12.29
N THR A 5 6.73 -6.46 11.54
CA THR A 5 7.71 -5.38 11.70
C THR A 5 7.71 -4.82 13.12
N MET A 6 6.52 -4.62 13.70
CA MET A 6 6.40 -4.11 15.07
C MET A 6 6.92 -5.12 16.11
N ALA A 7 6.61 -6.42 15.94
CA ALA A 7 7.11 -7.47 16.82
C ALA A 7 8.63 -7.55 16.74
N LEU A 8 9.18 -7.68 15.53
CA LEU A 8 10.62 -7.75 15.31
C LEU A 8 11.35 -6.51 15.83
N SER A 9 10.77 -5.32 15.65
CA SER A 9 11.36 -4.07 16.19
C SER A 9 11.52 -4.11 17.72
N ASN A 10 10.59 -4.75 18.43
CA ASN A 10 10.69 -4.92 19.89
C ASN A 10 11.72 -5.97 20.28
N GLU A 11 11.77 -7.08 19.56
CA GLU A 11 12.70 -8.19 19.83
C GLU A 11 14.18 -7.76 19.69
N VAL A 12 14.49 -7.00 18.63
CA VAL A 12 15.86 -6.62 18.32
C VAL A 12 16.31 -5.29 18.94
N LYS A 13 15.39 -4.57 19.60
CA LYS A 13 15.67 -3.29 20.26
C LYS A 13 16.83 -3.35 21.28
N PRO A 14 16.98 -4.40 22.11
CA PRO A 14 18.09 -4.51 23.04
C PRO A 14 19.47 -4.57 22.35
N PHE A 15 19.51 -4.94 21.08
CA PHE A 15 20.73 -5.03 20.29
C PHE A 15 21.06 -3.73 19.54
N GLY A 16 20.30 -2.64 19.78
CA GLY A 16 20.49 -1.37 19.09
C GLY A 16 20.03 -1.38 17.62
N ILE A 17 19.30 -2.43 17.18
CA ILE A 17 18.83 -2.57 15.82
C ILE A 17 17.46 -1.88 15.67
N THR A 18 17.32 -1.06 14.65
CA THR A 18 16.05 -0.42 14.29
C THR A 18 15.42 -1.13 13.10
N VAL A 19 14.17 -1.53 13.23
CA VAL A 19 13.38 -2.16 12.17
C VAL A 19 12.21 -1.27 11.82
N CYS A 20 12.00 -1.03 10.53
CA CYS A 20 10.85 -0.27 10.07
C CYS A 20 10.30 -0.84 8.75
N ALA A 21 9.01 -0.62 8.51
CA ALA A 21 8.38 -0.85 7.23
C ALA A 21 8.00 0.49 6.58
N VAL A 22 8.27 0.60 5.29
CA VAL A 22 7.80 1.71 4.46
C VAL A 22 6.60 1.23 3.67
N MET A 23 5.49 1.94 3.78
CA MET A 23 4.25 1.68 3.06
C MET A 23 4.12 2.70 1.93
N PRO A 24 4.62 2.41 0.73
CA PRO A 24 4.34 3.23 -0.43
C PRO A 24 2.89 3.00 -0.84
N GLY A 25 2.28 4.01 -1.46
CA GLY A 25 1.09 3.81 -2.24
C GLY A 25 1.43 3.25 -3.62
N ASP A 26 0.58 3.53 -4.60
CA ASP A 26 0.85 3.11 -5.97
C ASP A 26 2.09 3.81 -6.53
N ILE A 27 2.94 3.03 -7.18
CA ILE A 27 4.19 3.51 -7.79
C ILE A 27 4.12 3.17 -9.28
N LYS A 28 4.34 4.16 -10.12
CA LYS A 28 4.34 3.99 -11.57
C LYS A 28 5.59 3.22 -12.00
N THR A 29 5.43 1.92 -12.24
CA THR A 29 6.51 1.02 -12.68
C THR A 29 6.09 0.21 -13.90
N GLY A 30 6.99 -0.58 -14.46
CA GLY A 30 6.68 -1.57 -15.52
C GLY A 30 5.84 -2.77 -15.04
N PHE A 31 5.51 -2.84 -13.75
CA PHE A 31 4.73 -3.95 -13.19
C PHE A 31 3.35 -4.09 -13.82
N THR A 32 2.65 -2.98 -14.04
CA THR A 32 1.31 -2.98 -14.66
C THR A 32 1.34 -3.59 -16.07
N ALA A 33 2.35 -3.26 -16.87
CA ALA A 33 2.51 -3.80 -18.21
C ALA A 33 2.90 -5.30 -18.21
N ALA A 34 3.62 -5.76 -17.19
CA ALA A 34 4.04 -7.14 -17.03
C ALA A 34 2.97 -8.04 -16.37
N ARG A 35 1.87 -7.46 -15.89
CA ARG A 35 0.82 -8.23 -15.19
C ARG A 35 0.14 -9.22 -16.12
N GLN A 36 0.13 -10.49 -15.72
CA GLN A 36 -0.72 -11.51 -16.35
C GLN A 36 -2.14 -11.38 -15.81
N LYS A 37 -3.10 -11.23 -16.72
CA LYS A 37 -4.52 -11.04 -16.37
C LYS A 37 -5.28 -12.32 -16.68
N SER A 38 -6.10 -12.76 -15.74
CA SER A 38 -7.12 -13.78 -15.96
C SER A 38 -8.50 -13.15 -15.82
N ILE A 39 -9.32 -13.31 -16.84
CA ILE A 39 -10.72 -12.86 -16.86
C ILE A 39 -11.69 -14.06 -16.78
N VAL A 40 -11.17 -15.23 -16.40
CA VAL A 40 -11.98 -16.44 -16.28
C VAL A 40 -13.06 -16.21 -15.22
N GLY A 41 -14.33 -16.39 -15.60
CA GLY A 41 -15.48 -16.18 -14.73
C GLY A 41 -15.96 -14.73 -14.63
N ASP A 42 -15.40 -13.77 -15.36
CA ASP A 42 -15.80 -12.36 -15.27
C ASP A 42 -17.25 -12.13 -15.75
N ASP A 43 -17.73 -12.96 -16.67
CA ASP A 43 -19.12 -13.01 -17.12
C ASP A 43 -20.07 -13.34 -15.96
N ILE A 44 -19.72 -14.31 -15.11
CA ILE A 44 -20.48 -14.70 -13.91
C ILE A 44 -20.57 -13.54 -12.92
N TYR A 45 -19.51 -12.74 -12.81
CA TYR A 45 -19.44 -11.58 -11.93
C TYR A 45 -19.88 -10.27 -12.61
N GLY A 46 -20.49 -10.34 -13.80
CA GLY A 46 -21.00 -9.17 -14.53
C GLY A 46 -19.91 -8.13 -14.86
N GLY A 47 -18.71 -8.58 -15.23
CA GLY A 47 -17.59 -7.74 -15.63
C GLY A 47 -16.87 -7.03 -14.46
N ARG A 48 -17.14 -7.41 -13.22
CA ARG A 48 -16.54 -6.76 -12.03
C ARG A 48 -15.03 -6.99 -11.94
N ILE A 49 -14.52 -8.15 -12.35
CA ILE A 49 -13.09 -8.46 -12.32
C ILE A 49 -12.35 -7.50 -13.25
N THR A 50 -12.81 -7.38 -14.48
CA THR A 50 -12.22 -6.47 -15.48
C THR A 50 -12.24 -5.03 -15.01
N ARG A 51 -13.37 -4.53 -14.46
CA ARG A 51 -13.47 -3.15 -13.98
C ARG A 51 -12.56 -2.89 -12.78
N SER A 52 -12.49 -3.82 -11.83
CA SER A 52 -11.62 -3.70 -10.66
C SER A 52 -10.13 -3.66 -11.06
N VAL A 53 -9.72 -4.55 -11.95
CA VAL A 53 -8.34 -4.59 -12.46
C VAL A 53 -8.01 -3.30 -13.22
N ALA A 54 -8.91 -2.80 -14.08
CA ALA A 54 -8.72 -1.55 -14.80
C ALA A 54 -8.57 -0.35 -13.86
N GLY A 55 -9.34 -0.31 -12.77
CA GLY A 55 -9.19 0.69 -11.71
C GLY A 55 -7.81 0.66 -11.06
N MET A 56 -7.36 -0.51 -10.64
CA MET A 56 -6.02 -0.69 -10.05
C MET A 56 -4.90 -0.28 -11.02
N GLU A 57 -5.01 -0.66 -12.30
CA GLU A 57 -4.03 -0.30 -13.32
C GLU A 57 -3.95 1.22 -13.55
N LYS A 58 -5.09 1.90 -13.53
CA LYS A 58 -5.14 3.36 -13.62
C LYS A 58 -4.43 4.01 -12.43
N ASP A 59 -4.69 3.53 -11.22
CA ASP A 59 -4.07 4.05 -10.00
C ASP A 59 -2.54 3.82 -10.03
N GLU A 60 -2.08 2.63 -10.45
CA GLU A 60 -0.66 2.33 -10.63
C GLU A 60 0.01 3.23 -11.68
N GLN A 61 -0.64 3.45 -12.82
CA GLN A 61 -0.10 4.29 -13.91
C GLN A 61 -0.02 5.78 -13.54
N THR A 62 -0.91 6.23 -12.67
CA THR A 62 -0.93 7.60 -12.12
C THR A 62 -0.21 7.71 -10.77
N GLY A 63 0.38 6.61 -10.31
CA GLY A 63 1.08 6.51 -9.06
C GLY A 63 2.34 7.36 -8.96
N MET A 64 3.00 7.27 -7.83
CA MET A 64 4.21 8.03 -7.51
C MET A 64 5.37 7.65 -8.45
N ASP A 65 6.19 8.64 -8.76
CA ASP A 65 7.47 8.43 -9.45
C ASP A 65 8.38 7.49 -8.64
N PRO A 66 8.93 6.41 -9.25
CA PRO A 66 9.81 5.45 -8.57
C PRO A 66 11.04 6.10 -7.93
N ALA A 67 11.62 7.12 -8.57
CA ALA A 67 12.78 7.82 -8.03
C ALA A 67 12.45 8.56 -6.74
N LYS A 68 11.26 9.18 -6.65
CA LYS A 68 10.78 9.82 -5.41
C LYS A 68 10.53 8.81 -4.30
N ALA A 69 9.94 7.65 -4.64
CA ALA A 69 9.74 6.57 -3.69
C ALA A 69 11.08 6.03 -3.16
N GLY A 70 12.04 5.77 -4.06
CA GLY A 70 13.39 5.32 -3.71
C GLY A 70 14.15 6.32 -2.82
N ALA A 71 14.11 7.60 -3.17
CA ALA A 71 14.73 8.65 -2.36
C ALA A 71 14.14 8.72 -0.94
N PHE A 72 12.81 8.57 -0.82
CA PHE A 72 12.17 8.52 0.49
C PHE A 72 12.63 7.29 1.29
N ILE A 73 12.66 6.10 0.68
CA ILE A 73 13.12 4.87 1.33
C ILE A 73 14.56 5.02 1.82
N ALA A 74 15.45 5.53 0.97
CA ALA A 74 16.83 5.82 1.35
C ALA A 74 16.92 6.81 2.52
N SER A 75 16.10 7.88 2.50
CA SER A 75 16.06 8.83 3.60
C SER A 75 15.61 8.23 4.92
N VAL A 76 14.69 7.25 4.87
CA VAL A 76 14.23 6.53 6.07
C VAL A 76 15.31 5.59 6.59
N ALA A 77 16.02 4.89 5.70
CA ALA A 77 17.11 4.00 6.07
C ALA A 77 18.28 4.73 6.78
N LEU A 78 18.51 5.98 6.39
CA LEU A 78 19.57 6.83 6.98
C LEU A 78 19.12 7.55 8.26
N LYS A 79 17.83 7.50 8.60
CA LYS A 79 17.33 8.15 9.82
C LYS A 79 17.59 7.31 11.05
N ASN A 80 18.15 7.94 12.07
CA ASN A 80 18.18 7.37 13.42
C ASN A 80 16.80 7.58 14.11
N SER A 81 15.76 6.90 13.61
CA SER A 81 14.39 7.04 14.11
C SER A 81 13.83 5.69 14.51
N ARG A 82 13.23 5.62 15.69
CA ARG A 82 12.57 4.41 16.23
C ARG A 82 11.14 4.22 15.75
N LYS A 83 10.69 4.98 14.73
CA LYS A 83 9.34 4.84 14.20
C LYS A 83 9.24 3.57 13.35
N PRO A 84 8.36 2.60 13.70
CA PRO A 84 8.31 1.32 13.02
C PRO A 84 7.60 1.36 11.66
N LEU A 85 6.73 2.35 11.40
CA LEU A 85 5.94 2.42 10.18
C LEU A 85 6.04 3.80 9.54
N TYR A 86 6.33 3.84 8.25
CA TYR A 86 6.35 5.04 7.43
C TYR A 86 5.40 4.91 6.27
N THR A 87 4.64 5.96 5.97
CA THR A 87 3.73 6.03 4.81
C THR A 87 4.19 7.14 3.88
N ILE A 88 4.28 6.86 2.59
CA ILE A 88 4.62 7.84 1.56
C ILE A 88 3.33 8.44 0.99
N GLY A 89 3.33 9.76 0.79
CA GLY A 89 2.21 10.49 0.20
C GLY A 89 1.15 10.92 1.21
N ILE A 90 0.58 12.11 0.98
CA ILE A 90 -0.41 12.71 1.89
C ILE A 90 -1.72 11.94 1.85
N ALA A 91 -2.17 11.55 0.65
CA ALA A 91 -3.41 10.78 0.48
C ALA A 91 -3.34 9.44 1.22
N TYR A 92 -2.22 8.71 1.09
CA TYR A 92 -2.03 7.42 1.77
C TYR A 92 -1.89 7.57 3.29
N LYS A 93 -1.31 8.68 3.78
CA LYS A 93 -1.32 9.00 5.22
C LYS A 93 -2.74 9.22 5.73
N GLY A 94 -3.59 9.90 4.95
CA GLY A 94 -5.00 10.06 5.25
C GLY A 94 -5.74 8.72 5.27
N ALA A 95 -5.52 7.87 4.26
CA ALA A 95 -6.11 6.52 4.23
C ALA A 95 -5.69 5.68 5.44
N VAL A 96 -4.40 5.65 5.79
CA VAL A 96 -3.90 4.95 6.98
C VAL A 96 -4.50 5.54 8.27
N PHE A 97 -4.70 6.84 8.35
CA PHE A 97 -5.39 7.47 9.48
C PHE A 97 -6.85 6.99 9.58
N LEU A 98 -7.57 6.97 8.46
CA LEU A 98 -8.95 6.48 8.42
C LEU A 98 -9.08 5.03 8.90
N THR A 99 -8.11 4.16 8.57
CA THR A 99 -8.12 2.76 9.08
C THR A 99 -8.02 2.66 10.59
N LYS A 100 -7.53 3.69 11.27
CA LYS A 100 -7.41 3.72 12.74
C LYS A 100 -8.63 4.30 13.44
N VAL A 101 -9.40 5.13 12.74
CA VAL A 101 -10.52 5.89 13.32
C VAL A 101 -11.87 5.30 12.93
N LEU A 102 -12.00 4.82 11.68
CA LEU A 102 -13.25 4.28 11.19
C LEU A 102 -13.45 2.82 11.64
N PRO A 103 -14.69 2.46 12.04
CA PRO A 103 -15.06 1.07 12.21
C PRO A 103 -14.82 0.27 10.91
N ALA A 104 -14.35 -0.97 11.03
CA ALA A 104 -14.00 -1.82 9.90
C ALA A 104 -15.12 -1.96 8.86
N ARG A 105 -16.39 -1.97 9.31
CA ARG A 105 -17.57 -2.03 8.44
C ARG A 105 -17.66 -0.84 7.49
N TRP A 106 -17.40 0.37 7.98
CA TRP A 106 -17.45 1.59 7.19
C TRP A 106 -16.30 1.68 6.20
N LEU A 107 -15.11 1.29 6.67
CA LEU A 107 -13.92 1.22 5.82
C LEU A 107 -14.12 0.22 4.67
N ASN A 108 -14.64 -0.98 4.97
CA ASN A 108 -14.92 -2.00 3.96
C ASN A 108 -15.97 -1.55 2.94
N ALA A 109 -17.03 -0.85 3.39
CA ALA A 109 -18.04 -0.28 2.49
C ALA A 109 -17.44 0.76 1.55
N LEU A 110 -16.54 1.63 2.05
CA LEU A 110 -15.85 2.63 1.24
C LEU A 110 -14.96 1.97 0.18
N ILE A 111 -14.16 0.98 0.57
CA ILE A 111 -13.30 0.24 -0.36
C ILE A 111 -14.14 -0.48 -1.42
N GLY A 112 -15.27 -1.08 -1.01
CA GLY A 112 -16.19 -1.73 -1.93
C GLY A 112 -16.78 -0.77 -2.97
N GLN A 113 -17.07 0.47 -2.61
CA GLN A 113 -17.52 1.49 -3.56
C GLN A 113 -16.45 1.91 -4.57
N ILE A 114 -15.18 1.82 -4.20
CA ILE A 114 -14.06 2.20 -5.08
C ILE A 114 -13.72 1.08 -6.07
N TYR A 115 -13.63 -0.16 -5.60
CA TYR A 115 -13.08 -1.27 -6.39
C TYR A 115 -14.07 -2.38 -6.77
N ALA A 116 -15.24 -2.44 -6.17
CA ALA A 116 -16.22 -3.52 -6.39
C ALA A 116 -17.51 -3.08 -7.11
N LYS A 117 -17.42 -2.05 -7.94
CA LYS A 117 -18.54 -1.57 -8.79
C LYS A 117 -18.76 -2.42 -10.01
#